data_51b034c01ba3df5875bd5abaeeddeb6b
#
_entry.id   51b034c01ba3df5875bd5abaeeddeb6b
#
_cell.length_a   1.000
_cell.length_b   1.000
_cell.length_c   1.000
_cell.angle_alpha   90.00
_cell.angle_beta   90.00
_cell.angle_gamma   90.00
#
_symmetry.space_group_name_H-M   'P 1'
#
loop_
_entity.id
_entity.type
_entity.pdbx_description
1 polymer ?
#
loop_
_entity_poly.entity_id
_entity_poly.type
_entity_poly.pdbx_seq_one_letter_code
_entity_poly.pdbx_strand_id
1 'polypeptide(L)'
;LAAVASEQTPVVLYESPHRVLATVGDLATACGSERRIALCRELTKMHEEVWRGTLEEAVRHAEHRVPRGEYVLVLEGASPPDPPSDEQLRAALGAELTAGATRRDASIAVAERFGVPANRVKRLGLR
;
A
#
# COMPACT_ATOMS: atom_id res chain seq x y z
N LEU A 1 7.51 -6.17 -7.24
CA LEU A 1 7.39 -5.38 -5.99
C LEU A 1 6.41 -4.22 -6.10
N ALA A 2 6.33 -3.52 -7.22
CA ALA A 2 5.36 -2.43 -7.40
C ALA A 2 3.91 -2.90 -7.24
N ALA A 3 3.57 -4.06 -7.80
CA ALA A 3 2.24 -4.65 -7.65
C ALA A 3 1.93 -5.00 -6.18
N VAL A 4 2.92 -5.52 -5.44
CA VAL A 4 2.79 -5.84 -4.01
C VAL A 4 2.61 -4.56 -3.19
N ALA A 5 3.33 -3.50 -3.53
CA ALA A 5 3.24 -2.22 -2.83
C ALA A 5 1.83 -1.61 -2.87
N SER A 6 1.10 -1.77 -3.97
CA SER A 6 -0.25 -1.23 -4.17
C SER A 6 -1.38 -2.21 -3.85
N GLU A 7 -1.07 -3.50 -3.61
CA GLU A 7 -2.07 -4.53 -3.32
C GLU A 7 -2.75 -4.28 -1.97
N GLN A 8 -4.06 -4.12 -1.97
CA GLN A 8 -4.84 -3.81 -0.76
C GLN A 8 -5.28 -5.06 0.02
N THR A 9 -5.21 -6.24 -0.59
CA THR A 9 -5.45 -7.51 0.10
C THR A 9 -4.14 -8.04 0.71
N PRO A 10 -4.19 -8.88 1.75
CA PRO A 10 -2.98 -9.51 2.27
C PRO A 10 -2.27 -10.34 1.20
N VAL A 11 -0.95 -10.26 1.19
CA VAL A 11 -0.10 -10.98 0.25
C VAL A 11 0.65 -12.09 1.00
N VAL A 12 0.55 -13.31 0.52
CA VAL A 12 1.25 -14.47 1.08
C VAL A 12 2.43 -14.84 0.18
N LEU A 13 3.62 -14.94 0.78
CA LEU A 13 4.86 -15.29 0.10
C LEU A 13 5.49 -16.50 0.76
N TYR A 14 5.89 -17.47 -0.06
CA TYR A 14 6.77 -18.56 0.38
C TYR A 14 8.20 -18.16 0.16
N GLU A 15 9.06 -18.31 1.17
CA GLU A 15 10.45 -17.91 1.08
C GLU A 15 11.40 -18.92 1.72
N SER A 16 12.59 -19.09 1.15
CA SER A 16 13.64 -19.88 1.78
C SER A 16 14.24 -19.12 2.97
N PRO A 17 14.70 -19.83 4.01
CA PRO A 17 15.23 -19.17 5.21
C PRO A 17 16.42 -18.25 4.92
N HIS A 18 17.24 -18.59 3.91
CA HIS A 18 18.40 -17.78 3.51
C HIS A 18 18.04 -16.49 2.80
N ARG A 19 16.81 -16.35 2.30
CA ARG A 19 16.35 -15.18 1.55
C ARG A 19 15.42 -14.27 2.34
N VAL A 20 14.95 -14.70 3.51
CA VAL A 20 13.98 -13.94 4.31
C VAL A 20 14.47 -12.51 4.58
N LEU A 21 15.71 -12.35 5.03
CA LEU A 21 16.28 -11.03 5.32
C LEU A 21 16.28 -10.13 4.08
N ALA A 22 16.74 -10.62 2.94
CA ALA A 22 16.76 -9.85 1.70
C ALA A 22 15.34 -9.49 1.26
N THR A 23 14.42 -10.44 1.34
CA THR A 23 13.02 -10.24 0.92
C THR A 23 12.31 -9.22 1.81
N VAL A 24 12.41 -9.29 3.14
CA VAL A 24 11.80 -8.28 4.01
C VAL A 24 12.43 -6.90 3.83
N GLY A 25 13.72 -6.83 3.54
CA GLY A 25 14.41 -5.59 3.19
C GLY A 25 13.86 -4.95 1.91
N ASP A 26 13.69 -5.75 0.87
CA ASP A 26 13.10 -5.30 -0.40
C ASP A 26 11.64 -4.86 -0.23
N LEU A 27 10.86 -5.59 0.57
CA LEU A 27 9.49 -5.23 0.90
C LEU A 27 9.43 -3.92 1.69
N ALA A 28 10.32 -3.71 2.65
CA ALA A 28 10.39 -2.46 3.42
C ALA A 28 10.66 -1.25 2.51
N THR A 29 11.55 -1.41 1.55
CA THR A 29 11.86 -0.37 0.56
C THR A 29 10.68 -0.08 -0.37
N ALA A 30 10.02 -1.12 -0.86
CA ALA A 30 8.93 -0.98 -1.83
C ALA A 30 7.58 -0.58 -1.20
N CYS A 31 7.28 -1.09 0.00
CA CYS A 31 5.96 -0.99 0.63
C CYS A 31 5.89 0.00 1.80
N GLY A 32 7.05 0.49 2.26
CA GLY A 32 7.15 1.33 3.45
C GLY A 32 7.42 0.54 4.72
N SER A 33 8.25 1.12 5.58
CA SER A 33 8.77 0.46 6.80
C SER A 33 7.70 0.13 7.84
N GLU A 34 6.61 0.86 7.84
CA GLU A 34 5.53 0.74 8.83
C GLU A 34 4.50 -0.34 8.50
N ARG A 35 4.52 -0.88 7.28
CA ARG A 35 3.57 -1.91 6.87
C ARG A 35 3.78 -3.18 7.68
N ARG A 36 2.69 -3.77 8.14
CA ARG A 36 2.75 -4.93 9.01
C ARG A 36 2.98 -6.23 8.24
N ILE A 37 3.71 -7.14 8.87
CA ILE A 37 4.02 -8.46 8.33
C ILE A 37 4.03 -9.51 9.44
N ALA A 38 3.65 -10.73 9.11
CA ALA A 38 3.88 -11.90 9.93
C ALA A 38 4.93 -12.79 9.25
N LEU A 39 5.92 -13.23 10.03
CA LEU A 39 6.90 -14.22 9.61
C LEU A 39 6.54 -15.54 10.27
N CYS A 40 6.05 -16.48 9.47
CA CYS A 40 5.64 -17.79 9.95
C CYS A 40 6.72 -18.81 9.59
N ARG A 41 7.28 -19.45 10.58
CA ARG A 41 8.32 -20.48 10.41
C ARG A 41 7.80 -21.82 10.86
N GLU A 42 8.07 -22.87 10.08
CA GLU A 42 7.71 -24.24 10.41
C GLU A 42 6.24 -24.43 10.77
N LEU A 43 5.33 -23.78 10.03
CA LEU A 43 3.89 -23.91 10.25
C LEU A 43 3.44 -25.37 10.30
N THR A 44 2.59 -25.70 11.29
CA THR A 44 2.06 -27.04 11.56
C THR A 44 3.09 -28.08 12.00
N LYS A 45 4.35 -27.67 12.22
CA LYS A 45 5.43 -28.54 12.69
C LYS A 45 5.75 -28.30 14.17
N MET A 46 6.62 -29.13 14.74
CA MET A 46 6.99 -29.10 16.16
C MET A 46 7.56 -27.73 16.60
N HIS A 47 8.36 -27.10 15.76
CA HIS A 47 9.00 -25.83 16.04
C HIS A 47 8.31 -24.65 15.32
N GLU A 48 7.00 -24.70 15.22
CA GLU A 48 6.20 -23.61 14.67
C GLU A 48 6.45 -22.32 15.44
N GLU A 49 6.65 -21.25 14.70
CA GLU A 49 6.86 -19.92 15.24
C GLU A 49 6.15 -18.90 14.35
N VAL A 50 5.38 -18.00 14.97
CA VAL A 50 4.73 -16.89 14.27
C VAL A 50 5.18 -15.60 14.94
N TRP A 51 5.94 -14.81 14.21
CA TRP A 51 6.37 -13.48 14.64
C TRP A 51 5.58 -12.42 13.88
N ARG A 52 5.19 -11.34 14.56
CA ARG A 52 4.42 -10.23 13.98
C ARG A 52 5.06 -8.89 14.32
N GLY A 53 5.04 -7.97 13.37
CA GLY A 53 5.55 -6.62 13.54
C GLY A 53 5.47 -5.82 12.24
N THR A 54 6.18 -4.69 12.22
CA THR A 54 6.35 -3.89 11.00
C THR A 54 7.47 -4.46 10.13
N LEU A 55 7.55 -4.02 8.88
CA LEU A 55 8.66 -4.44 7.99
C LEU A 55 10.01 -4.00 8.52
N GLU A 56 10.12 -2.82 9.13
CA GLU A 56 11.35 -2.37 9.77
C GLU A 56 11.77 -3.30 10.93
N GLU A 57 10.82 -3.67 11.76
CA GLU A 57 11.06 -4.63 12.86
C GLU A 57 11.41 -6.02 12.33
N ALA A 58 10.80 -6.43 11.21
CA ALA A 58 11.08 -7.72 10.57
C ALA A 58 12.53 -7.79 10.05
N VAL A 59 13.05 -6.72 9.48
CA VAL A 59 14.46 -6.65 9.07
C VAL A 59 15.38 -6.88 10.26
N ARG A 60 15.14 -6.16 11.35
CA ARG A 60 15.93 -6.31 12.60
C ARG A 60 15.81 -7.72 13.18
N HIS A 61 14.60 -8.27 13.17
CA HIS A 61 14.36 -9.63 13.65
C HIS A 61 15.11 -10.67 12.80
N ALA A 62 15.06 -10.56 11.47
CA ALA A 62 15.72 -11.49 10.56
C ALA A 62 17.25 -11.40 10.62
N GLU A 63 17.83 -10.23 10.87
CA GLU A 63 19.27 -10.02 11.03
C GLU A 63 19.87 -10.85 12.18
N HIS A 64 19.10 -11.11 13.22
CA HIS A 64 19.56 -11.80 14.44
C HIS A 64 19.13 -13.27 14.50
N ARG A 65 18.63 -13.81 13.39
CA ARG A 65 18.14 -15.20 13.33
C ARG A 65 19.06 -16.08 12.47
N VAL A 66 19.28 -17.30 12.94
CA VAL A 66 19.97 -18.31 12.12
C VAL A 66 19.00 -18.78 11.03
N PRO A 67 19.40 -18.73 9.74
CA PRO A 67 18.52 -19.17 8.65
C PRO A 67 18.28 -20.66 8.69
N ARG A 68 17.05 -21.07 9.02
CA ARG A 68 16.63 -22.48 8.98
C ARG A 68 15.11 -22.60 8.98
N GLY A 69 14.62 -23.74 8.49
CA GLY A 69 13.21 -24.05 8.42
C GLY A 69 12.54 -23.48 7.17
N GLU A 70 11.24 -23.63 7.09
CA GLU A 70 10.41 -23.11 5.99
C GLU A 70 9.65 -21.88 6.45
N TYR A 71 9.66 -20.84 5.63
CA TYR A 71 9.00 -19.57 5.92
C TYR A 71 7.80 -19.30 5.01
N VAL A 72 6.74 -18.82 5.64
CA VAL A 72 5.60 -18.16 4.96
C VAL A 72 5.52 -16.74 5.50
N LEU A 73 5.57 -15.78 4.61
CA LEU A 73 5.44 -14.36 4.94
C LEU A 73 4.01 -13.91 4.61
N VAL A 74 3.36 -13.26 5.56
CA VAL A 74 2.02 -12.70 5.34
C VAL A 74 2.11 -11.18 5.50
N LEU A 75 2.10 -10.48 4.38
CA LEU A 75 2.16 -9.03 4.33
C LEU A 75 0.74 -8.45 4.37
N GLU A 76 0.51 -7.51 5.27
CA GLU A 76 -0.74 -6.75 5.32
C GLU A 76 -0.96 -6.01 3.99
N GLY A 77 -2.20 -5.91 3.55
CA GLY A 77 -2.56 -5.14 2.37
C GLY A 77 -2.22 -3.66 2.52
N ALA A 78 -1.98 -2.97 1.41
CA ALA A 78 -1.77 -1.54 1.39
C ALA A 78 -3.00 -0.81 1.93
N SER A 79 -2.80 0.25 2.68
CA SER A 79 -3.89 1.15 3.04
C SER A 79 -4.48 1.77 1.76
N PRO A 80 -5.80 1.98 1.70
CA PRO A 80 -6.37 2.76 0.61
C PRO A 80 -5.68 4.13 0.53
N PRO A 81 -5.49 4.68 -0.68
CA PRO A 81 -4.96 6.02 -0.82
C PRO A 81 -5.86 7.01 -0.07
N ASP A 82 -5.25 8.04 0.50
CA ASP A 82 -6.00 9.09 1.16
C ASP A 82 -7.02 9.70 0.18
N PRO A 83 -8.23 10.02 0.64
CA PRO A 83 -9.19 10.71 -0.20
C PRO A 83 -8.61 12.03 -0.67
N PRO A 84 -8.91 12.45 -1.92
CA PRO A 84 -8.38 13.70 -2.44
C PRO A 84 -8.83 14.88 -1.59
N SER A 85 -7.92 15.83 -1.35
CA SER A 85 -8.23 17.07 -0.66
C SER A 85 -9.05 18.01 -1.56
N ASP A 86 -9.77 18.93 -0.95
CA ASP A 86 -10.51 19.95 -1.70
C ASP A 86 -9.57 20.83 -2.53
N GLU A 87 -8.34 21.06 -2.06
CA GLU A 87 -7.32 21.79 -2.81
C GLU A 87 -6.91 21.04 -4.08
N GLN A 88 -6.68 19.74 -4.00
CA GLN A 88 -6.37 18.91 -5.16
C GLN A 88 -7.51 18.89 -6.18
N LEU A 89 -8.75 18.80 -5.69
CA LEU A 89 -9.93 18.84 -6.55
C LEU A 89 -10.09 20.21 -7.23
N ARG A 90 -9.86 21.33 -6.51
CA ARG A 90 -9.90 22.68 -7.08
C ARG A 90 -8.83 22.88 -8.15
N ALA A 91 -7.61 22.41 -7.89
CA ALA A 91 -6.52 22.50 -8.86
C ALA A 91 -6.84 21.73 -10.15
N ALA A 92 -7.36 20.51 -10.02
CA ALA A 92 -7.77 19.70 -11.17
C ALA A 92 -8.94 20.36 -11.94
N LEU A 93 -9.94 20.90 -11.22
CA LEU A 93 -11.06 21.61 -11.83
C LEU A 93 -10.58 22.85 -12.61
N GLY A 94 -9.67 23.62 -12.03
CA GLY A 94 -9.07 24.79 -12.69
C GLY A 94 -8.32 24.41 -13.97
N ALA A 95 -7.59 23.31 -13.97
CA ALA A 95 -6.88 22.82 -15.16
C ALA A 95 -7.85 22.43 -16.29
N GLU A 96 -8.94 21.74 -15.98
CA GLU A 96 -9.96 21.37 -16.96
C GLU A 96 -10.65 22.61 -17.56
N LEU A 97 -10.98 23.59 -16.73
CA LEU A 97 -11.57 24.84 -17.17
C LEU A 97 -10.62 25.66 -18.08
N THR A 98 -9.34 25.69 -17.72
CA THR A 98 -8.29 26.34 -18.52
C THR A 98 -8.11 25.65 -19.87
N ALA A 99 -8.29 24.34 -19.93
CA ALA A 99 -8.26 23.57 -21.18
C ALA A 99 -9.50 23.74 -22.05
N GLY A 100 -10.50 24.53 -21.61
CA GLY A 100 -11.68 24.86 -22.37
C GLY A 100 -12.93 24.04 -22.08
N ALA A 101 -12.89 23.15 -21.06
CA ALA A 101 -14.07 22.37 -20.67
C ALA A 101 -15.14 23.27 -20.05
N THR A 102 -16.42 22.91 -20.25
CA THR A 102 -17.49 23.57 -19.50
C THR A 102 -17.41 23.21 -18.02
N ARG A 103 -17.98 24.03 -17.14
CA ARG A 103 -18.02 23.72 -15.69
C ARG A 103 -18.64 22.36 -15.39
N ARG A 104 -19.68 22.02 -16.15
CA ARG A 104 -20.34 20.71 -16.00
C ARG A 104 -19.40 19.57 -16.38
N ASP A 105 -18.79 19.65 -17.55
CA ASP A 105 -17.93 18.59 -18.06
C ASP A 105 -16.66 18.45 -17.22
N ALA A 106 -16.05 19.59 -16.83
CA ALA A 106 -14.91 19.62 -15.94
C ALA A 106 -15.21 18.96 -14.58
N SER A 107 -16.38 19.25 -14.01
CA SER A 107 -16.78 18.65 -12.73
C SER A 107 -16.99 17.14 -12.83
N ILE A 108 -17.53 16.67 -13.95
CA ILE A 108 -17.71 15.22 -14.21
C ILE A 108 -16.35 14.55 -14.39
N ALA A 109 -15.48 15.12 -15.22
CA ALA A 109 -14.16 14.57 -15.49
C ALA A 109 -13.29 14.46 -14.21
N VAL A 110 -13.29 15.51 -13.39
CA VAL A 110 -12.55 15.51 -12.11
C VAL A 110 -13.17 14.50 -11.13
N ALA A 111 -14.49 14.41 -11.04
CA ALA A 111 -15.17 13.45 -10.17
C ALA A 111 -14.81 12.01 -10.55
N GLU A 112 -14.82 11.67 -11.81
CA GLU A 112 -14.44 10.36 -12.34
C GLU A 112 -12.96 10.05 -12.08
N ARG A 113 -12.08 11.00 -12.37
CA ARG A 113 -10.63 10.87 -12.17
C ARG A 113 -10.24 10.58 -10.72
N PHE A 114 -10.90 11.24 -9.78
CA PHE A 114 -10.60 11.13 -8.35
C PHE A 114 -11.52 10.17 -7.58
N GLY A 115 -12.51 9.59 -8.25
CA GLY A 115 -13.45 8.66 -7.60
C GLY A 115 -14.31 9.32 -6.53
N VAL A 116 -14.71 10.60 -6.72
CA VAL A 116 -15.55 11.36 -5.78
C VAL A 116 -16.89 11.71 -6.41
N PRO A 117 -17.92 12.00 -5.60
CA PRO A 117 -19.21 12.44 -6.13
C PRO A 117 -19.09 13.78 -6.90
N ALA A 118 -19.70 13.87 -8.08
CA ALA A 118 -19.67 15.07 -8.90
C ALA A 118 -20.18 16.32 -8.16
N ASN A 119 -21.15 16.15 -7.26
CA ASN A 119 -21.69 17.25 -6.45
C ASN A 119 -20.64 17.86 -5.50
N ARG A 120 -19.68 17.08 -5.03
CA ARG A 120 -18.56 17.60 -4.23
C ARG A 120 -17.71 18.55 -5.07
N VAL A 121 -17.35 18.14 -6.28
CA VAL A 121 -16.55 18.96 -7.19
C VAL A 121 -17.30 20.22 -7.62
N LYS A 122 -18.58 20.11 -7.94
CA LYS A 122 -19.42 21.26 -8.32
C LYS A 122 -19.46 22.33 -7.22
N ARG A 123 -19.60 21.93 -5.96
CA ARG A 123 -19.60 22.87 -4.82
C ARG A 123 -18.29 23.63 -4.69
N LEU A 124 -17.16 23.01 -5.01
CA LEU A 124 -15.85 23.65 -4.97
C LEU A 124 -15.67 24.71 -6.07
N GLY A 125 -16.33 24.53 -7.21
CA GLY A 125 -16.29 25.45 -8.33
C GLY A 125 -17.16 26.70 -8.16
N LEU A 126 -17.97 26.78 -7.10
CA LEU A 126 -18.85 27.90 -6.80
C LEU A 126 -18.20 29.02 -5.95
N ARG A 127 -16.97 28.83 -5.55
CA ARG A 127 -16.22 29.77 -4.67
C ARG A 127 -15.08 30.43 -5.39
#